data_af4cd8db303bba57f03bd27f78f19f26
#
_entry.id   af4cd8db303bba57f03bd27f78f19f26
#
_cell.length_a   1.000
_cell.length_b   1.000
_cell.length_c   1.000
_cell.angle_alpha   90.00
_cell.angle_beta   90.00
_cell.angle_gamma   90.00
#
_symmetry.space_group_name_H-M   'P 1'
#
loop_
_entity.id
_entity.type
_entity.pdbx_description
1 polymer ?
#
loop_
_entity_poly.entity_id
_entity_poly.type
_entity_poly.pdbx_seq_one_letter_code
_entity_poly.pdbx_strand_id
1 'polypeptide(L)'
;MKTTISALVLAFGTLASASAMADFSVNVGAIQVAPNDSSTSLNKVEELAKLPAGSTAVGVNNNTQLGLTFDYKFNNNWTVELIAATPFSHDIEVEGSVIDGLDVGSTKHLPPTLLAQYHFDLGNSNFDPFVGVGLNYTKFFDSSASGTLKSTLQALKVTTASDDVDLKLDDSFGLALQAGVNYQINSNWGAHFMVSKMDIDTTGEVKVNGTTIQSVDVQIDPLVVMVGVRWTL
;
A
#
# COMPACT_ATOMS: atom_id res chain seq x y z
N MET A 1 -10.10 -19.02 15.29
CA MET A 1 -8.91 -19.82 14.92
C MET A 1 -7.72 -18.88 14.83
N LYS A 2 -6.73 -19.07 15.72
CA LYS A 2 -5.52 -18.24 15.72
C LYS A 2 -4.62 -18.74 14.59
N THR A 3 -4.58 -18.06 13.46
CA THR A 3 -3.65 -18.33 12.37
C THR A 3 -2.39 -17.53 12.58
N THR A 4 -1.34 -18.23 12.82
CA THR A 4 0.05 -17.83 13.04
C THR A 4 0.60 -17.06 11.83
N ILE A 5 0.78 -15.76 11.99
CA ILE A 5 1.66 -14.93 11.12
C ILE A 5 3.09 -15.13 11.66
N SER A 6 3.72 -16.23 11.32
CA SER A 6 5.09 -16.53 11.73
C SER A 6 5.77 -17.41 10.70
N ALA A 7 6.09 -16.90 9.52
CA ALA A 7 6.93 -17.65 8.58
C ALA A 7 7.63 -16.83 7.49
N LEU A 8 7.65 -15.51 7.51
CA LEU A 8 8.33 -14.76 6.41
C LEU A 8 9.58 -13.98 6.84
N VAL A 9 10.00 -14.03 8.08
CA VAL A 9 11.16 -13.26 8.60
C VAL A 9 12.45 -14.08 8.72
N LEU A 10 12.46 -15.38 8.43
CA LEU A 10 13.57 -16.28 8.79
C LEU A 10 14.31 -16.97 7.62
N ALA A 11 14.19 -16.49 6.38
CA ALA A 11 14.88 -17.11 5.25
C ALA A 11 16.14 -16.37 4.75
N PHE A 12 16.50 -15.22 5.30
CA PHE A 12 17.69 -14.44 4.87
C PHE A 12 18.94 -14.66 5.75
N GLY A 13 18.92 -15.55 6.70
CA GLY A 13 19.91 -15.63 7.80
C GLY A 13 21.16 -16.48 7.60
N THR A 14 21.41 -17.18 6.50
CA THR A 14 22.49 -18.19 6.50
C THR A 14 23.38 -18.32 5.24
N LEU A 15 23.43 -17.33 4.35
CA LEU A 15 24.29 -17.42 3.16
C LEU A 15 25.20 -16.17 2.93
N ALA A 16 25.66 -15.51 3.96
CA ALA A 16 26.58 -14.39 3.77
C ALA A 16 27.98 -14.73 4.31
N SER A 17 28.90 -15.11 3.43
CA SER A 17 30.33 -14.86 3.65
C SER A 17 30.56 -13.34 3.81
N ALA A 18 31.50 -12.91 4.65
CA ALA A 18 31.73 -11.49 4.98
C ALA A 18 31.95 -10.56 3.77
N SER A 19 32.35 -11.10 2.61
CA SER A 19 32.47 -10.38 1.34
C SER A 19 31.13 -10.12 0.63
N ALA A 20 30.06 -10.86 0.97
CA ALA A 20 28.72 -10.64 0.40
C ALA A 20 27.91 -9.60 1.21
N MET A 21 28.35 -9.22 2.39
CA MET A 21 27.68 -8.21 3.22
C MET A 21 28.04 -6.78 2.83
N ALA A 22 29.19 -6.55 2.18
CA ALA A 22 29.58 -5.23 1.68
C ALA A 22 28.65 -4.67 0.56
N ASP A 23 27.80 -5.52 -0.01
CA ASP A 23 26.86 -5.17 -1.05
C ASP A 23 25.41 -5.01 -0.53
N PHE A 24 25.23 -5.07 0.79
CA PHE A 24 23.91 -4.97 1.42
C PHE A 24 23.73 -3.63 2.13
N SER A 25 22.57 -3.02 1.93
CA SER A 25 22.19 -1.78 2.62
C SER A 25 20.76 -1.86 3.13
N VAL A 26 20.48 -1.12 4.20
CA VAL A 26 19.15 -0.96 4.78
C VAL A 26 18.81 0.52 4.81
N ASN A 27 17.66 0.89 4.31
CA ASN A 27 17.12 2.23 4.45
C ASN A 27 15.97 2.22 5.45
N VAL A 28 15.97 3.17 6.38
CA VAL A 28 14.95 3.32 7.42
C VAL A 28 14.45 4.76 7.41
N GLY A 29 13.15 4.97 7.32
CA GLY A 29 12.63 6.34 7.25
C GLY A 29 11.11 6.43 7.32
N ALA A 30 10.61 7.61 7.00
CA ALA A 30 9.18 7.83 6.81
C ALA A 30 8.80 7.47 5.37
N ILE A 31 7.78 6.65 5.22
CA ILE A 31 7.19 6.30 3.93
C ILE A 31 5.72 6.71 3.92
N GLN A 32 5.33 7.47 2.91
CA GLN A 32 3.97 7.92 2.68
C GLN A 32 3.38 7.22 1.46
N VAL A 33 2.17 6.70 1.62
CA VAL A 33 1.32 6.24 0.53
C VAL A 33 0.24 7.28 0.31
N ALA A 34 0.21 7.85 -0.89
CA ALA A 34 -0.76 8.83 -1.35
C ALA A 34 -1.57 8.21 -2.50
N PRO A 35 -2.77 7.68 -2.25
CA PRO A 35 -3.65 7.15 -3.28
C PRO A 35 -3.97 8.20 -4.36
N ASN A 36 -4.06 7.75 -5.60
CA ASN A 36 -4.62 8.51 -6.71
C ASN A 36 -5.81 7.70 -7.22
N ASP A 37 -6.74 7.53 -6.31
CA ASP A 37 -7.81 6.58 -6.39
C ASP A 37 -8.91 6.98 -7.38
N SER A 38 -9.52 5.96 -7.95
CA SER A 38 -10.77 6.03 -8.70
C SER A 38 -11.54 4.73 -8.50
N SER A 39 -12.85 4.78 -8.60
CA SER A 39 -13.66 3.59 -8.42
C SER A 39 -14.86 3.56 -9.36
N THR A 40 -15.45 2.36 -9.52
CA THR A 40 -16.80 2.24 -10.04
C THR A 40 -17.81 2.83 -9.04
N SER A 41 -18.99 3.21 -9.51
CA SER A 41 -20.01 3.79 -8.63
C SER A 41 -20.61 2.76 -7.66
N LEU A 42 -21.12 3.25 -6.55
CA LEU A 42 -21.87 2.48 -5.54
C LEU A 42 -23.31 2.26 -5.99
N ASN A 43 -23.51 1.53 -7.09
CA ASN A 43 -24.78 1.41 -7.78
C ASN A 43 -25.95 0.94 -6.90
N LYS A 44 -25.69 0.04 -5.93
CA LYS A 44 -26.72 -0.41 -5.00
C LYS A 44 -27.08 0.65 -3.96
N VAL A 45 -26.08 1.40 -3.49
CA VAL A 45 -26.30 2.54 -2.59
C VAL A 45 -27.08 3.62 -3.31
N GLU A 46 -26.73 3.94 -4.56
CA GLU A 46 -27.43 4.90 -5.40
C GLU A 46 -28.92 4.51 -5.60
N GLU A 47 -29.18 3.24 -5.94
CA GLU A 47 -30.53 2.70 -6.10
C GLU A 47 -31.37 2.84 -4.81
N LEU A 48 -30.82 2.41 -3.67
CA LEU A 48 -31.50 2.40 -2.38
C LEU A 48 -31.72 3.81 -1.82
N ALA A 49 -30.76 4.69 -1.97
CA ALA A 49 -30.81 6.08 -1.52
C ALA A 49 -31.49 7.02 -2.53
N LYS A 50 -31.92 6.50 -3.69
CA LYS A 50 -32.50 7.26 -4.82
C LYS A 50 -31.60 8.40 -5.31
N LEU A 51 -30.31 8.14 -5.37
CA LEU A 51 -29.32 9.04 -5.91
C LEU A 51 -29.20 8.88 -7.44
N PRO A 52 -28.69 9.89 -8.16
CA PRO A 52 -28.40 9.75 -9.59
C PRO A 52 -27.38 8.63 -9.84
N ALA A 53 -27.59 7.85 -10.89
CA ALA A 53 -26.66 6.78 -11.27
C ALA A 53 -25.29 7.36 -11.64
N GLY A 54 -24.20 6.75 -11.12
CA GLY A 54 -22.82 7.19 -11.35
C GLY A 54 -22.43 8.46 -10.58
N SER A 55 -23.19 8.85 -9.55
CA SER A 55 -22.93 10.06 -8.76
C SER A 55 -22.04 9.83 -7.54
N THR A 56 -21.67 8.58 -7.26
CA THR A 56 -20.84 8.21 -6.11
C THR A 56 -19.57 7.50 -6.54
N ALA A 57 -18.53 7.65 -5.75
CA ALA A 57 -17.26 6.92 -5.85
C ALA A 57 -16.78 6.52 -4.44
N VAL A 58 -15.67 5.84 -4.35
CA VAL A 58 -14.98 5.52 -3.10
C VAL A 58 -13.64 6.25 -3.09
N GLY A 59 -13.36 6.96 -2.00
CA GLY A 59 -12.09 7.63 -1.74
C GLY A 59 -11.30 6.96 -0.62
N VAL A 60 -9.98 7.08 -0.68
CA VAL A 60 -9.02 6.50 0.26
C VAL A 60 -8.03 7.56 0.71
N ASN A 61 -7.89 7.77 2.01
CA ASN A 61 -7.01 8.81 2.57
C ASN A 61 -5.52 8.45 2.48
N ASN A 62 -4.65 9.46 2.58
CA ASN A 62 -3.20 9.28 2.68
C ASN A 62 -2.79 8.68 4.02
N ASN A 63 -1.72 7.89 4.04
CA ASN A 63 -1.15 7.39 5.28
C ASN A 63 0.39 7.39 5.25
N THR A 64 1.00 7.67 6.41
CA THR A 64 2.46 7.68 6.57
C THR A 64 2.85 6.70 7.67
N GLN A 65 3.85 5.88 7.39
CA GLN A 65 4.33 4.82 8.27
C GLN A 65 5.85 4.77 8.34
N LEU A 66 6.39 3.89 9.20
CA LEU A 66 7.80 3.53 9.19
C LEU A 66 8.07 2.66 7.97
N GLY A 67 8.92 3.15 7.06
CA GLY A 67 9.41 2.43 5.89
C GLY A 67 10.76 1.78 6.14
N LEU A 68 10.93 0.60 5.57
CA LEU A 68 12.17 -0.17 5.56
C LEU A 68 12.42 -0.62 4.13
N THR A 69 13.63 -0.40 3.60
CA THR A 69 14.03 -1.05 2.37
C THR A 69 15.32 -1.84 2.57
N PHE A 70 15.44 -2.94 1.87
CA PHE A 70 16.58 -3.85 1.91
C PHE A 70 17.14 -3.96 0.50
N ASP A 71 18.36 -3.46 0.32
CA ASP A 71 19.00 -3.38 -0.97
C ASP A 71 20.18 -4.36 -1.02
N TYR A 72 20.23 -5.16 -2.08
CA TYR A 72 21.38 -5.99 -2.41
C TYR A 72 21.93 -5.59 -3.76
N LYS A 73 23.12 -4.99 -3.73
CA LYS A 73 23.88 -4.55 -4.91
C LYS A 73 24.71 -5.72 -5.44
N PHE A 74 24.38 -6.23 -6.61
CA PHE A 74 25.09 -7.37 -7.18
C PHE A 74 26.13 -7.01 -8.25
N ASN A 75 26.15 -5.74 -8.68
CA ASN A 75 27.26 -5.13 -9.42
C ASN A 75 27.20 -3.60 -9.32
N ASN A 76 28.10 -2.88 -10.01
CA ASN A 76 28.22 -1.43 -9.86
C ASN A 76 26.95 -0.64 -10.20
N ASN A 77 26.07 -1.18 -11.04
CA ASN A 77 24.89 -0.47 -11.55
C ASN A 77 23.56 -1.11 -11.16
N TRP A 78 23.54 -2.38 -10.72
CA TRP A 78 22.30 -3.08 -10.48
C TRP A 78 22.14 -3.47 -9.00
N THR A 79 20.97 -3.17 -8.47
CA THR A 79 20.54 -3.50 -7.11
C THR A 79 19.18 -4.18 -7.16
N VAL A 80 18.96 -5.15 -6.31
CA VAL A 80 17.62 -5.65 -5.99
C VAL A 80 17.19 -5.00 -4.68
N GLU A 81 16.04 -4.35 -4.67
CA GLU A 81 15.45 -3.73 -3.49
C GLU A 81 14.16 -4.47 -3.10
N LEU A 82 14.00 -4.70 -1.80
CA LEU A 82 12.73 -5.07 -1.20
C LEU A 82 12.22 -3.91 -0.35
N ILE A 83 11.10 -3.32 -0.74
CA ILE A 83 10.39 -2.34 0.08
C ILE A 83 9.48 -3.09 1.05
N ALA A 84 9.55 -2.71 2.33
CA ALA A 84 8.66 -3.12 3.39
C ALA A 84 8.25 -1.90 4.23
N ALA A 85 7.16 -2.03 4.98
CA ALA A 85 6.69 -0.99 5.88
C ALA A 85 5.93 -1.62 7.05
N THR A 86 5.70 -0.85 8.11
CA THR A 86 4.64 -1.19 9.05
C THR A 86 3.29 -1.07 8.35
N PRO A 87 2.26 -1.84 8.77
CA PRO A 87 0.97 -1.81 8.10
C PRO A 87 0.40 -0.40 7.98
N PHE A 88 0.00 -0.04 6.78
CA PHE A 88 -0.77 1.18 6.54
C PHE A 88 -2.21 0.95 6.98
N SER A 89 -2.86 1.99 7.50
CA SER A 89 -4.28 2.00 7.82
C SER A 89 -4.95 3.12 7.05
N HIS A 90 -5.98 2.80 6.29
CA HIS A 90 -6.74 3.75 5.50
C HIS A 90 -8.20 3.75 5.89
N ASP A 91 -8.77 4.93 5.99
CA ASP A 91 -10.20 5.14 6.09
C ASP A 91 -10.79 5.22 4.67
N ILE A 92 -11.96 4.65 4.50
CA ILE A 92 -12.67 4.54 3.22
C ILE A 92 -13.96 5.34 3.34
N GLU A 93 -14.13 6.32 2.45
CA GLU A 93 -15.27 7.21 2.44
C GLU A 93 -15.97 7.18 1.09
N VAL A 94 -17.23 7.56 1.09
CA VAL A 94 -17.98 7.82 -0.16
C VAL A 94 -17.57 9.18 -0.67
N GLU A 95 -17.26 9.27 -1.95
CA GLU A 95 -17.07 10.53 -2.65
C GLU A 95 -18.26 10.85 -3.56
N GLY A 96 -18.58 12.12 -3.62
CA GLY A 96 -19.64 12.64 -4.48
C GLY A 96 -21.05 12.46 -3.94
N SER A 97 -22.02 13.07 -4.64
CA SER A 97 -23.43 13.12 -4.26
C SER A 97 -23.68 13.86 -2.94
N VAL A 98 -24.87 13.71 -2.39
CA VAL A 98 -25.26 14.29 -1.09
C VAL A 98 -24.77 13.47 0.11
N ILE A 99 -24.14 12.34 -0.13
CA ILE A 99 -23.53 11.46 0.87
C ILE A 99 -22.00 11.51 0.85
N ASP A 100 -21.43 12.55 0.24
CA ASP A 100 -19.98 12.82 0.24
C ASP A 100 -19.43 12.84 1.67
N GLY A 101 -18.28 12.17 1.89
CA GLY A 101 -17.67 12.01 3.20
C GLY A 101 -18.35 11.00 4.13
N LEU A 102 -19.29 10.19 3.64
CA LEU A 102 -19.86 9.12 4.46
C LEU A 102 -18.81 8.04 4.70
N ASP A 103 -18.48 7.83 5.98
CA ASP A 103 -17.56 6.79 6.42
C ASP A 103 -18.10 5.39 6.12
N VAL A 104 -17.41 4.67 5.23
CA VAL A 104 -17.71 3.28 4.85
C VAL A 104 -17.05 2.31 5.82
N GLY A 105 -15.81 2.60 6.20
CA GLY A 105 -15.01 1.73 7.06
C GLY A 105 -13.52 1.96 6.94
N SER A 106 -12.75 1.01 7.41
CA SER A 106 -11.30 1.07 7.35
C SER A 106 -10.70 -0.27 6.98
N THR A 107 -9.48 -0.22 6.45
CA THR A 107 -8.69 -1.41 6.12
C THR A 107 -7.22 -1.18 6.44
N LYS A 108 -6.50 -2.27 6.72
CA LYS A 108 -5.04 -2.26 6.76
C LYS A 108 -4.48 -3.00 5.58
N HIS A 109 -3.30 -2.55 5.13
CA HIS A 109 -2.58 -3.28 4.08
C HIS A 109 -1.08 -3.27 4.27
N LEU A 110 -0.43 -4.26 3.66
CA LEU A 110 1.02 -4.37 3.51
C LEU A 110 1.33 -4.52 2.02
N PRO A 111 2.08 -3.59 1.41
CA PRO A 111 2.46 -3.61 0.00
C PRO A 111 3.93 -3.99 -0.21
N PRO A 112 4.42 -5.21 0.16
CA PRO A 112 5.78 -5.59 -0.17
C PRO A 112 6.02 -5.45 -1.67
N THR A 113 7.13 -4.81 -2.02
CA THR A 113 7.48 -4.51 -3.41
C THR A 113 8.92 -4.92 -3.67
N LEU A 114 9.12 -5.73 -4.70
CA LEU A 114 10.44 -6.18 -5.13
C LEU A 114 10.81 -5.47 -6.43
N LEU A 115 11.94 -4.75 -6.42
CA LEU A 115 12.40 -3.96 -7.56
C LEU A 115 13.80 -4.37 -8.01
N ALA A 116 14.03 -4.27 -9.31
CA ALA A 116 15.36 -4.18 -9.90
C ALA A 116 15.66 -2.70 -10.17
N GLN A 117 16.71 -2.18 -9.54
CA GLN A 117 17.15 -0.79 -9.69
C GLN A 117 18.40 -0.72 -10.57
N TYR A 118 18.46 0.30 -11.41
CA TYR A 118 19.64 0.69 -12.15
C TYR A 118 20.16 2.01 -11.59
N HIS A 119 21.40 1.99 -11.11
CA HIS A 119 22.13 3.13 -10.55
C HIS A 119 23.01 3.78 -11.62
N PHE A 120 22.94 5.11 -11.72
CA PHE A 120 23.71 5.88 -12.68
C PHE A 120 25.04 6.32 -12.06
N ASP A 121 26.14 5.85 -12.60
CA ASP A 121 27.47 6.24 -12.15
C ASP A 121 27.76 7.71 -12.52
N LEU A 122 27.88 8.55 -11.50
CA LEU A 122 28.27 9.97 -11.64
C LEU A 122 29.75 10.21 -11.33
N GLY A 123 30.58 9.17 -11.40
CA GLY A 123 31.99 9.24 -11.08
C GLY A 123 32.25 9.45 -9.58
N ASN A 124 33.02 10.49 -9.23
CA ASN A 124 33.38 10.77 -7.83
C ASN A 124 32.31 11.54 -7.04
N SER A 125 31.04 11.46 -7.44
CA SER A 125 29.93 12.10 -6.75
C SER A 125 29.48 11.29 -5.52
N ASN A 126 29.06 12.00 -4.47
CA ASN A 126 28.37 11.37 -3.34
C ASN A 126 26.91 11.06 -3.64
N PHE A 127 26.39 11.53 -4.77
CA PHE A 127 25.03 11.26 -5.24
C PHE A 127 25.02 10.00 -6.10
N ASP A 128 24.07 9.13 -5.79
CA ASP A 128 23.83 7.85 -6.46
C ASP A 128 22.34 7.80 -6.90
N PRO A 129 22.00 8.43 -8.03
CA PRO A 129 20.65 8.40 -8.55
C PRO A 129 20.33 7.05 -9.19
N PHE A 130 19.06 6.63 -9.06
CA PHE A 130 18.59 5.35 -9.58
C PHE A 130 17.18 5.43 -10.14
N VAL A 131 16.87 4.47 -10.98
CA VAL A 131 15.50 4.14 -11.42
C VAL A 131 15.26 2.67 -11.18
N GLY A 132 14.02 2.28 -10.95
CA GLY A 132 13.64 0.91 -10.65
C GLY A 132 12.35 0.49 -11.34
N VAL A 133 12.25 -0.79 -11.63
CA VAL A 133 11.02 -1.45 -12.07
C VAL A 133 10.85 -2.75 -11.29
N GLY A 134 9.63 -3.06 -10.91
CA GLY A 134 9.39 -4.23 -10.07
C GLY A 134 7.95 -4.65 -9.99
N LEU A 135 7.69 -5.53 -9.03
CA LEU A 135 6.40 -6.13 -8.76
C LEU A 135 5.97 -5.79 -7.34
N ASN A 136 4.73 -5.36 -7.21
CA ASN A 136 4.07 -5.13 -5.95
C ASN A 136 3.07 -6.25 -5.69
N TYR A 137 3.00 -6.71 -4.43
CA TYR A 137 1.90 -7.53 -3.93
C TYR A 137 1.32 -6.84 -2.72
N THR A 138 0.08 -6.38 -2.81
CA THR A 138 -0.61 -5.72 -1.69
C THR A 138 -1.60 -6.68 -1.06
N LYS A 139 -1.38 -6.96 0.23
CA LYS A 139 -2.30 -7.76 1.03
C LYS A 139 -3.15 -6.86 1.90
N PHE A 140 -4.48 -6.96 1.75
CA PHE A 140 -5.45 -6.28 2.61
C PHE A 140 -5.88 -7.19 3.76
N PHE A 141 -6.07 -6.60 4.95
CA PHE A 141 -6.47 -7.32 6.16
C PHE A 141 -7.06 -6.36 7.22
N ASP A 142 -7.67 -6.91 8.26
CA ASP A 142 -8.33 -6.14 9.32
C ASP A 142 -9.33 -5.09 8.76
N SER A 143 -10.01 -5.44 7.67
CA SER A 143 -11.05 -4.59 7.09
C SER A 143 -12.29 -4.65 7.95
N SER A 144 -12.93 -3.50 8.18
CA SER A 144 -14.12 -3.41 9.02
C SER A 144 -15.09 -2.35 8.52
N ALA A 145 -16.38 -2.68 8.48
CA ALA A 145 -17.44 -1.73 8.19
C ALA A 145 -17.66 -0.76 9.36
N SER A 146 -17.79 0.53 9.05
CA SER A 146 -17.99 1.59 10.04
C SER A 146 -19.36 1.51 10.73
N GLY A 147 -19.46 2.16 11.89
CA GLY A 147 -20.77 2.37 12.56
C GLY A 147 -21.71 3.23 11.73
N THR A 148 -21.15 4.19 10.97
CA THR A 148 -21.91 5.08 10.06
C THR A 148 -22.54 4.28 8.93
N LEU A 149 -21.78 3.41 8.27
CA LEU A 149 -22.30 2.53 7.23
C LEU A 149 -23.42 1.62 7.78
N LYS A 150 -23.17 0.97 8.94
CA LYS A 150 -24.16 0.09 9.59
C LYS A 150 -25.47 0.81 9.89
N SER A 151 -25.39 2.01 10.47
CA SER A 151 -26.59 2.81 10.79
C SER A 151 -27.32 3.32 9.54
N THR A 152 -26.58 3.65 8.49
CA THR A 152 -27.15 4.06 7.19
C THR A 152 -27.91 2.91 6.53
N LEU A 153 -27.33 1.70 6.51
CA LEU A 153 -28.01 0.51 5.98
C LEU A 153 -29.29 0.16 6.77
N GLN A 154 -29.26 0.34 8.09
CA GLN A 154 -30.47 0.18 8.94
C GLN A 154 -31.54 1.22 8.61
N ALA A 155 -31.16 2.50 8.46
CA ALA A 155 -32.07 3.57 8.11
C ALA A 155 -32.75 3.32 6.73
N LEU A 156 -31.98 2.75 5.79
CA LEU A 156 -32.48 2.34 4.46
C LEU A 156 -33.28 1.01 4.50
N LYS A 157 -33.39 0.39 5.67
CA LYS A 157 -34.09 -0.92 5.88
C LYS A 157 -33.46 -2.08 5.10
N VAL A 158 -32.17 -1.98 4.79
CA VAL A 158 -31.40 -3.06 4.17
C VAL A 158 -30.97 -4.08 5.22
N THR A 159 -30.67 -3.60 6.43
CA THR A 159 -30.24 -4.42 7.57
C THR A 159 -31.05 -4.10 8.82
N THR A 160 -30.96 -4.99 9.80
CA THR A 160 -31.44 -4.81 11.16
C THR A 160 -30.25 -4.68 12.13
N ALA A 161 -30.52 -4.37 13.40
CA ALA A 161 -29.46 -4.26 14.42
C ALA A 161 -28.76 -5.60 14.74
N SER A 162 -29.37 -6.72 14.37
CA SER A 162 -28.84 -8.09 14.58
C SER A 162 -28.03 -8.61 13.39
N ASP A 163 -28.03 -7.91 12.25
CA ASP A 163 -27.30 -8.34 11.08
C ASP A 163 -25.81 -7.97 11.19
N ASP A 164 -24.97 -8.91 10.77
CA ASP A 164 -23.53 -8.72 10.67
C ASP A 164 -23.20 -8.01 9.35
N VAL A 165 -22.45 -6.91 9.45
CA VAL A 165 -22.03 -6.12 8.28
C VAL A 165 -20.52 -6.09 8.25
N ASP A 166 -19.96 -6.70 7.21
CA ASP A 166 -18.52 -6.83 6.98
C ASP A 166 -18.06 -6.06 5.74
N LEU A 167 -16.81 -5.63 5.76
CA LEU A 167 -16.08 -5.10 4.62
C LEU A 167 -14.97 -6.08 4.25
N LYS A 168 -14.86 -6.46 2.99
CA LYS A 168 -13.80 -7.30 2.45
C LYS A 168 -13.14 -6.61 1.27
N LEU A 169 -11.81 -6.68 1.20
CA LEU A 169 -11.02 -6.26 0.05
C LEU A 169 -10.20 -7.46 -0.46
N ASP A 170 -10.09 -7.55 -1.78
CA ASP A 170 -9.24 -8.56 -2.41
C ASP A 170 -7.80 -8.08 -2.49
N ASP A 171 -6.84 -9.02 -2.40
CA ASP A 171 -5.41 -8.72 -2.53
C ASP A 171 -5.10 -8.27 -3.97
N SER A 172 -4.05 -7.44 -4.12
CA SER A 172 -3.61 -6.88 -5.39
C SER A 172 -2.23 -7.37 -5.79
N PHE A 173 -2.00 -7.47 -7.10
CA PHE A 173 -0.68 -7.73 -7.67
C PHE A 173 -0.50 -6.87 -8.91
N GLY A 174 0.54 -6.02 -8.93
CA GLY A 174 0.76 -5.06 -9.99
C GLY A 174 2.22 -4.70 -10.21
N LEU A 175 2.46 -3.77 -11.10
CA LEU A 175 3.78 -3.25 -11.43
C LEU A 175 4.14 -2.10 -10.49
N ALA A 176 5.44 -1.89 -10.30
CA ALA A 176 5.97 -0.72 -9.62
C ALA A 176 7.08 -0.07 -10.45
N LEU A 177 7.03 1.26 -10.55
CA LEU A 177 8.09 2.08 -11.13
C LEU A 177 8.63 3.00 -10.06
N GLN A 178 9.96 3.17 -10.01
CA GLN A 178 10.63 3.93 -8.98
C GLN A 178 11.69 4.83 -9.57
N ALA A 179 11.90 5.98 -8.94
CA ALA A 179 13.08 6.82 -9.13
C ALA A 179 13.53 7.36 -7.77
N GLY A 180 14.82 7.51 -7.58
CA GLY A 180 15.34 7.98 -6.31
C GLY A 180 16.80 8.40 -6.38
N VAL A 181 17.32 8.78 -5.23
CA VAL A 181 18.72 9.15 -5.05
C VAL A 181 19.18 8.78 -3.65
N ASN A 182 20.34 8.16 -3.58
CA ASN A 182 21.10 8.02 -2.34
C ASN A 182 22.14 9.11 -2.27
N TYR A 183 22.41 9.61 -1.08
CA TYR A 183 23.52 10.53 -0.81
C TYR A 183 24.45 9.93 0.22
N GLN A 184 25.67 9.63 -0.18
CA GLN A 184 26.69 9.02 0.69
C GLN A 184 27.32 10.08 1.58
N ILE A 185 27.17 9.94 2.90
CA ILE A 185 27.77 10.84 3.90
C ILE A 185 29.16 10.34 4.29
N ASN A 186 29.30 9.03 4.51
CA ASN A 186 30.56 8.35 4.78
C ASN A 186 30.46 6.88 4.34
N SER A 187 31.46 6.03 4.64
CA SER A 187 31.51 4.64 4.18
C SER A 187 30.27 3.81 4.53
N ASN A 188 29.59 4.10 5.64
CA ASN A 188 28.48 3.28 6.15
C ASN A 188 27.14 4.02 6.17
N TRP A 189 27.14 5.35 6.20
CA TRP A 189 25.93 6.14 6.38
C TRP A 189 25.64 7.03 5.18
N GLY A 190 24.37 7.11 4.85
CA GLY A 190 23.84 7.96 3.79
C GLY A 190 22.42 8.43 4.09
N ALA A 191 21.90 9.25 3.18
CA ALA A 191 20.51 9.58 3.09
C ALA A 191 19.88 8.86 1.89
N HIS A 192 18.62 8.51 2.00
CA HIS A 192 17.84 7.85 0.96
C HIS A 192 16.58 8.65 0.66
N PHE A 193 16.29 8.84 -0.62
CA PHE A 193 15.04 9.43 -1.10
C PHE A 193 14.54 8.64 -2.30
N MET A 194 13.27 8.28 -2.29
CA MET A 194 12.64 7.66 -3.45
C MET A 194 11.19 8.11 -3.64
N VAL A 195 10.75 8.04 -4.87
CA VAL A 195 9.36 8.16 -5.30
C VAL A 195 9.03 6.94 -6.13
N SER A 196 7.91 6.29 -5.86
CA SER A 196 7.44 5.14 -6.59
C SER A 196 5.97 5.29 -6.98
N LYS A 197 5.63 4.90 -8.19
CA LYS A 197 4.25 4.71 -8.64
C LYS A 197 3.98 3.21 -8.65
N MET A 198 2.93 2.79 -7.97
CA MET A 198 2.54 1.39 -7.88
C MET A 198 1.17 1.21 -8.54
N ASP A 199 0.99 0.08 -9.21
CA ASP A 199 -0.28 -0.35 -9.76
C ASP A 199 -0.96 -1.25 -8.71
N ILE A 200 -2.02 -0.75 -8.09
CA ILE A 200 -2.75 -1.42 -7.00
C ILE A 200 -4.24 -1.30 -7.27
N ASP A 201 -4.84 -2.41 -7.67
CA ASP A 201 -6.27 -2.54 -7.89
C ASP A 201 -6.87 -3.50 -6.87
N THR A 202 -8.07 -3.22 -6.38
CA THR A 202 -8.80 -4.12 -5.49
C THR A 202 -10.29 -4.10 -5.77
N THR A 203 -10.98 -5.19 -5.41
CA THR A 203 -12.44 -5.21 -5.36
C THR A 203 -12.86 -5.17 -3.90
N GLY A 204 -13.59 -4.11 -3.54
CA GLY A 204 -14.21 -3.95 -2.23
C GLY A 204 -15.63 -4.52 -2.22
N GLU A 205 -15.95 -5.30 -1.21
CA GLU A 205 -17.28 -5.90 -1.01
C GLU A 205 -17.86 -5.54 0.35
N VAL A 206 -19.06 -5.01 0.37
CA VAL A 206 -19.89 -4.91 1.58
C VAL A 206 -20.76 -6.15 1.68
N LYS A 207 -20.65 -6.86 2.79
CA LYS A 207 -21.40 -8.10 3.05
C LYS A 207 -22.35 -7.95 4.22
N VAL A 208 -23.53 -8.53 4.09
CA VAL A 208 -24.51 -8.67 5.18
C VAL A 208 -24.75 -10.15 5.42
N ASN A 209 -24.49 -10.61 6.63
CA ASN A 209 -24.56 -12.03 7.01
C ASN A 209 -23.84 -12.94 6.00
N GLY A 210 -22.66 -12.50 5.53
CA GLY A 210 -21.84 -13.23 4.56
C GLY A 210 -22.27 -13.10 3.09
N THR A 211 -23.38 -12.43 2.78
CA THR A 211 -23.87 -12.21 1.40
C THR A 211 -23.42 -10.84 0.92
N THR A 212 -22.76 -10.77 -0.23
CA THR A 212 -22.33 -9.51 -0.86
C THR A 212 -23.56 -8.72 -1.34
N ILE A 213 -23.72 -7.50 -0.82
CA ILE A 213 -24.80 -6.58 -1.19
C ILE A 213 -24.33 -5.45 -2.10
N GLN A 214 -23.05 -5.08 -2.02
CA GLN A 214 -22.39 -4.09 -2.87
C GLN A 214 -20.98 -4.56 -3.20
N SER A 215 -20.57 -4.44 -4.45
CA SER A 215 -19.21 -4.65 -4.92
C SER A 215 -18.74 -3.41 -5.69
N VAL A 216 -17.49 -3.02 -5.51
CA VAL A 216 -16.88 -1.83 -6.13
C VAL A 216 -15.48 -2.18 -6.54
N ASP A 217 -15.12 -1.92 -7.79
CA ASP A 217 -13.73 -2.00 -8.24
C ASP A 217 -13.06 -0.65 -7.96
N VAL A 218 -11.93 -0.69 -7.28
CA VAL A 218 -11.16 0.47 -6.83
C VAL A 218 -9.73 0.37 -7.37
N GLN A 219 -9.34 1.36 -8.17
CA GLN A 219 -7.97 1.59 -8.59
C GLN A 219 -7.35 2.56 -7.59
N ILE A 220 -6.35 2.13 -6.83
CA ILE A 220 -5.70 2.94 -5.80
C ILE A 220 -4.49 3.68 -6.36
N ASP A 221 -3.71 3.00 -7.17
CA ASP A 221 -2.58 3.53 -7.94
C ASP A 221 -1.74 4.59 -7.21
N PRO A 222 -1.21 4.31 -6.01
CA PRO A 222 -0.63 5.33 -5.17
C PRO A 222 0.68 5.89 -5.70
N LEU A 223 0.94 7.15 -5.38
CA LEU A 223 2.29 7.70 -5.32
C LEU A 223 2.87 7.40 -3.94
N VAL A 224 4.01 6.73 -3.90
CA VAL A 224 4.72 6.40 -2.67
C VAL A 224 5.99 7.23 -2.59
N VAL A 225 6.20 7.91 -1.47
CA VAL A 225 7.39 8.73 -1.23
C VAL A 225 8.06 8.27 0.04
N MET A 226 9.38 8.07 0.02
CA MET A 226 10.16 7.74 1.20
C MET A 226 11.36 8.67 1.36
N VAL A 227 11.59 9.09 2.60
CA VAL A 227 12.80 9.79 3.01
C VAL A 227 13.37 9.06 4.22
N GLY A 228 14.65 8.72 4.17
CA GLY A 228 15.25 7.91 5.23
C GLY A 228 16.76 8.05 5.35
N VAL A 229 17.26 7.31 6.31
CA VAL A 229 18.70 7.10 6.52
C VAL A 229 19.08 5.77 5.90
N ARG A 230 20.15 5.75 5.14
CA ARG A 230 20.77 4.56 4.55
C ARG A 230 21.92 4.10 5.42
N TRP A 231 21.96 2.80 5.68
CA TRP A 231 23.09 2.14 6.31
C TRP A 231 23.61 1.02 5.42
N THR A 232 24.89 1.12 5.05
CA THR A 232 25.61 0.11 4.24
C THR A 232 26.50 -0.71 5.15
N LEU A 233 26.40 -2.02 5.05
CA LEU A 233 27.13 -3.01 5.85
C LEU A 233 28.55 -3.23 5.35
#